data_424e08adce2cebe311a1f03a638165ca
#
_entry.id   424e08adce2cebe311a1f03a638165ca
#
_cell.length_a   1.000
_cell.length_b   1.000
_cell.length_c   1.000
_cell.angle_alpha   90.00
_cell.angle_beta   90.00
_cell.angle_gamma   90.00
#
_symmetry.space_group_name_H-M   'P 1'
#
loop_
_entity.id
_entity.type
_entity.pdbx_description
1 polymer ?
#
loop_
_entity_poly.entity_id
_entity_poly.type
_entity_poly.pdbx_seq_one_letter_code
_entity_poly.pdbx_strand_id
1 'polypeptide(L)'
;AGLYHPDIYKFEKPINSYWETTADTKNQYNKLKEDIHTNILVIGGGYTGISCALSLSKKYNEEVTLVEAGHIGWGSSARNAGFCCIPPAKMSVSKMFKKYGKEETKKFFQNTIEGSNFTKDLISEYNIDCDLTGNCNYEVAPHPDYFQSIKKEADVYKKEFGIETEIYSQSEFNEIGHTGEEQFGAFSYKPGFAINPLKFLLGLAKEAKES
;
A
#
# COMPACT_ATOMS: atom_id res chain seq x y z
N ALA A 1 15.88 3.04 28.16
CA ALA A 1 14.58 3.32 27.52
C ALA A 1 14.48 2.45 26.27
N GLY A 2 13.38 1.71 26.11
CA GLY A 2 13.14 0.90 24.91
C GLY A 2 12.97 1.80 23.67
N LEU A 3 13.36 1.30 22.49
CA LEU A 3 13.21 2.02 21.22
C LEU A 3 11.72 2.30 20.89
N TYR A 4 10.83 1.46 21.39
CA TYR A 4 9.39 1.52 21.12
C TYR A 4 8.58 1.51 22.41
N HIS A 5 7.36 2.06 22.34
CA HIS A 5 6.43 2.00 23.46
C HIS A 5 6.04 0.54 23.77
N PRO A 6 5.97 0.13 25.06
CA PRO A 6 5.67 -1.27 25.43
C PRO A 6 4.34 -1.82 24.88
N ASP A 7 3.38 -0.95 24.59
CA ASP A 7 2.08 -1.38 24.05
C ASP A 7 2.15 -2.01 22.67
N ILE A 8 3.22 -1.78 21.90
CA ILE A 8 3.38 -2.45 20.60
C ILE A 8 3.64 -3.95 20.71
N TYR A 9 3.99 -4.44 21.89
CA TYR A 9 4.21 -5.86 22.16
C TYR A 9 2.99 -6.54 22.81
N LYS A 10 1.89 -5.79 23.01
CA LYS A 10 0.63 -6.33 23.57
C LYS A 10 -0.26 -6.86 22.46
N PHE A 11 0.16 -7.91 21.80
CA PHE A 11 -0.50 -8.48 20.62
C PHE A 11 -1.94 -8.99 20.89
N GLU A 12 -2.29 -9.21 22.15
CA GLU A 12 -3.64 -9.64 22.57
C GLU A 12 -4.62 -8.48 22.71
N LYS A 13 -4.11 -7.24 22.75
CA LYS A 13 -4.94 -6.05 22.92
C LYS A 13 -5.59 -5.68 21.58
N PRO A 14 -6.94 -5.63 21.50
CA PRO A 14 -7.60 -5.13 20.29
C PRO A 14 -7.24 -3.67 20.05
N ILE A 15 -7.07 -3.29 18.81
CA ILE A 15 -6.63 -1.92 18.44
C ILE A 15 -7.81 -1.06 17.99
N ASN A 16 -8.96 -1.66 17.70
CA ASN A 16 -10.18 -0.97 17.28
C ASN A 16 -9.94 -0.04 16.07
N SER A 17 -9.22 -0.51 15.07
CA SER A 17 -9.07 0.23 13.81
C SER A 17 -10.40 0.23 13.04
N TYR A 18 -10.62 1.26 12.23
CA TYR A 18 -11.79 1.30 11.33
C TYR A 18 -11.89 0.02 10.49
N TRP A 19 -10.77 -0.47 9.97
CA TRP A 19 -10.75 -1.64 9.09
C TRP A 19 -11.23 -2.92 9.78
N GLU A 20 -11.02 -3.05 11.10
CA GLU A 20 -11.52 -4.22 11.86
C GLU A 20 -13.05 -4.27 11.94
N THR A 21 -13.74 -3.16 11.67
CA THR A 21 -15.21 -3.13 11.57
C THR A 21 -15.73 -3.63 10.22
N THR A 22 -14.85 -3.78 9.23
CA THR A 22 -15.19 -4.09 7.83
C THR A 22 -14.98 -5.55 7.45
N ALA A 23 -14.29 -6.33 8.28
CA ALA A 23 -13.99 -7.74 8.03
C ALA A 23 -13.90 -8.54 9.33
N ASP A 24 -14.22 -9.83 9.27
CA ASP A 24 -14.04 -10.73 10.42
C ASP A 24 -12.59 -11.24 10.48
N THR A 25 -11.91 -10.90 11.56
CA THR A 25 -10.51 -11.29 11.82
C THR A 25 -10.39 -12.42 12.85
N LYS A 26 -11.51 -12.96 13.35
CA LYS A 26 -11.50 -13.89 14.47
C LYS A 26 -11.12 -15.31 14.06
N ASN A 27 -10.19 -15.89 14.81
CA ASN A 27 -9.90 -17.33 14.84
C ASN A 27 -9.54 -18.01 13.50
N GLN A 28 -8.81 -17.34 12.64
CA GLN A 28 -8.47 -17.88 11.32
C GLN A 28 -7.32 -18.90 11.35
N TYR A 29 -6.47 -18.87 12.39
CA TYR A 29 -5.25 -19.68 12.47
C TYR A 29 -5.04 -20.26 13.89
N ASN A 30 -4.45 -21.44 13.95
CA ASN A 30 -4.13 -22.08 15.21
C ASN A 30 -2.92 -21.44 15.88
N LYS A 31 -2.93 -21.36 17.21
CA LYS A 31 -1.74 -20.98 17.97
C LYS A 31 -0.72 -22.13 17.90
N LEU A 32 0.55 -21.78 17.72
CA LEU A 32 1.66 -22.71 17.88
C LEU A 32 1.75 -23.11 19.36
N LYS A 33 1.64 -24.41 19.64
CA LYS A 33 1.60 -24.94 21.01
C LYS A 33 2.80 -25.79 21.37
N GLU A 34 3.58 -26.18 20.39
CA GLU A 34 4.71 -27.10 20.53
C GLU A 34 5.82 -26.75 19.55
N ASP A 35 7.00 -27.27 19.78
CA ASP A 35 8.11 -27.15 18.85
C ASP A 35 7.80 -27.90 17.55
N ILE A 36 8.06 -27.27 16.43
CA ILE A 36 7.90 -27.86 15.10
C ILE A 36 9.21 -27.79 14.32
N HIS A 37 9.37 -28.68 13.37
CA HIS A 37 10.45 -28.63 12.39
C HIS A 37 9.87 -28.19 11.04
N THR A 38 10.55 -27.28 10.38
CA THR A 38 10.18 -26.81 9.05
C THR A 38 11.42 -26.47 8.24
N ASN A 39 11.39 -26.66 6.93
CA ASN A 39 12.49 -26.28 6.04
C ASN A 39 12.54 -24.77 5.82
N ILE A 40 11.38 -24.13 5.74
CA ILE A 40 11.27 -22.69 5.50
C ILE A 40 10.33 -22.08 6.55
N LEU A 41 10.85 -21.15 7.31
CA LEU A 41 10.09 -20.37 8.29
C LEU A 41 10.00 -18.90 7.87
N VAL A 42 8.79 -18.39 7.75
CA VAL A 42 8.50 -16.97 7.58
C VAL A 42 7.96 -16.39 8.88
N ILE A 43 8.59 -15.34 9.40
CA ILE A 43 8.20 -14.69 10.64
C ILE A 43 7.53 -13.35 10.33
N GLY A 44 6.25 -13.24 10.65
CA GLY A 44 5.41 -12.07 10.47
C GLY A 44 4.36 -12.21 9.38
N GLY A 45 3.09 -12.05 9.76
CA GLY A 45 1.90 -12.17 8.91
C GLY A 45 1.44 -10.86 8.29
N GLY A 46 2.37 -9.95 7.96
CA GLY A 46 2.10 -8.76 7.16
C GLY A 46 2.22 -9.03 5.65
N TYR A 47 2.01 -8.00 4.82
CA TYR A 47 2.09 -8.12 3.35
C TYR A 47 3.38 -8.82 2.89
N THR A 48 4.53 -8.44 3.41
CA THR A 48 5.81 -9.01 3.01
C THR A 48 5.91 -10.50 3.31
N GLY A 49 5.56 -10.90 4.53
CA GLY A 49 5.66 -12.32 4.93
C GLY A 49 4.66 -13.19 4.21
N ILE A 50 3.40 -12.76 4.11
CA ILE A 50 2.36 -13.53 3.40
C ILE A 50 2.68 -13.63 1.91
N SER A 51 3.10 -12.54 1.26
CA SER A 51 3.48 -12.56 -0.16
C SER A 51 4.73 -13.44 -0.40
N CYS A 52 5.67 -13.45 0.54
CA CYS A 52 6.83 -14.34 0.47
C CYS A 52 6.40 -15.81 0.57
N ALA A 53 5.60 -16.17 1.57
CA ALA A 53 5.12 -17.54 1.74
C ALA A 53 4.31 -18.01 0.52
N LEU A 54 3.38 -17.17 0.04
CA LEU A 54 2.58 -17.45 -1.15
C LEU A 54 3.44 -17.65 -2.39
N SER A 55 4.45 -16.79 -2.59
CA SER A 55 5.35 -16.92 -3.74
C SER A 55 6.22 -18.17 -3.67
N LEU A 56 6.72 -18.53 -2.49
CA LEU A 56 7.50 -19.75 -2.30
C LEU A 56 6.67 -21.00 -2.58
N SER A 57 5.45 -21.04 -2.06
CA SER A 57 4.55 -22.15 -2.33
C SER A 57 4.14 -22.23 -3.81
N LYS A 58 3.57 -21.17 -4.37
CA LYS A 58 3.01 -21.19 -5.75
C LYS A 58 4.07 -21.30 -6.85
N LYS A 59 5.22 -20.59 -6.72
CA LYS A 59 6.24 -20.57 -7.79
C LYS A 59 7.28 -21.65 -7.66
N TYR A 60 7.58 -22.07 -6.43
CA TYR A 60 8.69 -23.00 -6.17
C TYR A 60 8.22 -24.32 -5.57
N ASN A 61 6.92 -24.47 -5.32
CA ASN A 61 6.31 -25.65 -4.74
C ASN A 61 6.96 -26.05 -3.40
N GLU A 62 7.29 -25.04 -2.58
CA GLU A 62 7.92 -25.23 -1.27
C GLU A 62 6.87 -25.26 -0.16
N GLU A 63 7.06 -26.15 0.82
CA GLU A 63 6.28 -26.14 2.04
C GLU A 63 6.82 -25.07 3.00
N VAL A 64 5.97 -24.10 3.36
CA VAL A 64 6.36 -22.93 4.15
C VAL A 64 5.54 -22.86 5.43
N THR A 65 6.22 -22.74 6.56
CA THR A 65 5.56 -22.37 7.82
C THR A 65 5.64 -20.86 8.03
N LEU A 66 4.47 -20.21 8.21
CA LEU A 66 4.40 -18.80 8.58
C LEU A 66 3.90 -18.67 10.01
N VAL A 67 4.61 -17.88 10.83
CA VAL A 67 4.21 -17.55 12.20
C VAL A 67 4.01 -16.05 12.38
N GLU A 68 3.00 -15.67 13.16
CA GLU A 68 2.64 -14.29 13.48
C GLU A 68 2.49 -14.15 15.00
N ALA A 69 3.02 -13.05 15.55
CA ALA A 69 3.00 -12.82 17.01
C ALA A 69 1.61 -12.48 17.54
N GLY A 70 0.80 -11.78 16.73
CA GLY A 70 -0.58 -11.44 17.04
C GLY A 70 -1.58 -12.28 16.24
N HIS A 71 -2.51 -11.60 15.61
CA HIS A 71 -3.39 -12.18 14.58
C HIS A 71 -3.06 -11.53 13.23
N ILE A 72 -3.38 -12.23 12.15
CA ILE A 72 -3.25 -11.63 10.81
C ILE A 72 -4.11 -10.36 10.77
N GLY A 73 -3.48 -9.23 10.44
CA GLY A 73 -4.13 -7.92 10.48
C GLY A 73 -3.86 -7.08 11.73
N TRP A 74 -3.17 -7.61 12.75
CA TRP A 74 -2.79 -6.82 13.92
C TRP A 74 -1.78 -5.70 13.57
N GLY A 75 -0.90 -5.92 12.62
CA GLY A 75 0.17 -5.01 12.23
C GLY A 75 -0.27 -3.87 11.30
N SER A 76 0.70 -3.06 10.87
CA SER A 76 0.49 -1.88 10.01
C SER A 76 -0.05 -2.22 8.63
N SER A 77 0.16 -3.45 8.14
CA SER A 77 -0.38 -3.89 6.85
C SER A 77 -1.91 -3.82 6.76
N ALA A 78 -2.61 -3.95 7.88
CA ALA A 78 -4.07 -3.84 7.93
C ALA A 78 -4.57 -2.50 8.50
N ARG A 79 -3.68 -1.56 8.81
CA ARG A 79 -4.01 -0.32 9.51
C ARG A 79 -3.46 0.93 8.83
N ASN A 80 -3.15 0.83 7.56
CA ASN A 80 -2.75 1.96 6.73
C ASN A 80 -3.97 2.58 6.02
N ALA A 81 -3.76 3.64 5.25
CA ALA A 81 -4.83 4.34 4.56
C ALA A 81 -5.39 3.60 3.32
N GLY A 82 -4.75 2.53 2.88
CA GLY A 82 -5.18 1.73 1.73
C GLY A 82 -4.89 2.36 0.36
N PHE A 83 -4.14 3.45 0.30
CA PHE A 83 -3.77 4.07 -0.98
C PHE A 83 -2.58 3.38 -1.63
N CYS A 84 -2.77 2.91 -2.85
CA CYS A 84 -1.71 2.43 -3.73
C CYS A 84 -1.22 3.59 -4.59
N CYS A 85 -0.27 4.35 -4.04
CA CYS A 85 0.30 5.57 -4.63
C CYS A 85 1.74 5.34 -5.09
N ILE A 86 2.16 6.06 -6.14
CA ILE A 86 3.51 5.96 -6.70
C ILE A 86 4.52 6.82 -5.93
N PRO A 87 4.23 8.13 -5.63
CA PRO A 87 5.23 9.02 -5.08
C PRO A 87 5.50 8.76 -3.59
N PRO A 88 6.72 9.08 -3.11
CA PRO A 88 7.03 9.00 -1.70
C PRO A 88 6.33 10.10 -0.92
N ALA A 89 5.74 9.77 0.22
CA ALA A 89 4.90 10.66 1.00
C ALA A 89 5.58 11.93 1.56
N LYS A 90 6.92 11.98 1.60
CA LYS A 90 7.63 13.06 2.32
C LYS A 90 8.81 13.67 1.56
N MET A 91 9.01 13.34 0.30
CA MET A 91 10.16 13.83 -0.47
C MET A 91 9.73 14.17 -1.89
N SER A 92 9.87 15.43 -2.27
CA SER A 92 9.62 15.85 -3.67
C SER A 92 10.66 15.25 -4.62
N VAL A 93 10.29 15.10 -5.88
CA VAL A 93 11.18 14.58 -6.94
C VAL A 93 12.48 15.38 -7.03
N SER A 94 12.41 16.69 -6.91
CA SER A 94 13.60 17.56 -6.95
C SER A 94 14.59 17.27 -5.81
N LYS A 95 14.07 16.96 -4.61
CA LYS A 95 14.91 16.54 -3.47
C LYS A 95 15.50 15.16 -3.70
N MET A 96 14.74 14.25 -4.32
CA MET A 96 15.24 12.92 -4.69
C MET A 96 16.36 13.02 -5.71
N PHE A 97 16.18 13.80 -6.79
CA PHE A 97 17.22 14.04 -7.78
C PHE A 97 18.51 14.58 -7.15
N LYS A 98 18.38 15.54 -6.23
CA LYS A 98 19.54 16.12 -5.54
C LYS A 98 20.24 15.11 -4.62
N LYS A 99 19.48 14.25 -3.96
CA LYS A 99 20.01 13.33 -2.93
C LYS A 99 20.54 12.03 -3.49
N TYR A 100 19.82 11.45 -4.45
CA TYR A 100 20.07 10.11 -4.97
C TYR A 100 20.51 10.09 -6.44
N GLY A 101 20.43 11.24 -7.12
CA GLY A 101 20.63 11.32 -8.55
C GLY A 101 19.39 10.94 -9.37
N LYS A 102 19.45 11.26 -10.66
CA LYS A 102 18.31 11.10 -11.57
C LYS A 102 17.99 9.63 -11.83
N GLU A 103 19.01 8.81 -12.07
CA GLU A 103 18.85 7.39 -12.41
C GLU A 103 18.26 6.57 -11.25
N GLU A 104 18.77 6.75 -10.04
CA GLU A 104 18.22 6.03 -8.89
C GLU A 104 16.79 6.47 -8.54
N THR A 105 16.47 7.76 -8.78
CA THR A 105 15.10 8.24 -8.63
C THR A 105 14.17 7.61 -9.67
N LYS A 106 14.60 7.46 -10.92
CA LYS A 106 13.82 6.76 -11.96
C LYS A 106 13.56 5.31 -11.59
N LYS A 107 14.58 4.58 -11.12
CA LYS A 107 14.42 3.22 -10.63
C LYS A 107 13.41 3.12 -9.48
N PHE A 108 13.45 4.09 -8.55
CA PHE A 108 12.46 4.14 -7.47
C PHE A 108 11.04 4.24 -8.02
N PHE A 109 10.78 5.20 -8.94
CA PHE A 109 9.44 5.36 -9.53
C PHE A 109 9.01 4.13 -10.34
N GLN A 110 9.92 3.54 -11.11
CA GLN A 110 9.64 2.30 -11.82
C GLN A 110 9.24 1.17 -10.87
N ASN A 111 10.02 0.94 -9.81
CA ASN A 111 9.71 -0.08 -8.81
C ASN A 111 8.36 0.16 -8.11
N THR A 112 8.01 1.41 -7.84
CA THR A 112 6.70 1.73 -7.21
C THR A 112 5.53 1.53 -8.17
N ILE A 113 5.71 1.82 -9.46
CA ILE A 113 4.73 1.52 -10.51
C ILE A 113 4.54 0.00 -10.63
N GLU A 114 5.64 -0.75 -10.71
CA GLU A 114 5.62 -2.22 -10.77
C GLU A 114 4.93 -2.81 -9.54
N GLY A 115 5.23 -2.29 -8.34
CA GLY A 115 4.59 -2.73 -7.09
C GLY A 115 3.08 -2.43 -7.06
N SER A 116 2.66 -1.29 -7.58
CA SER A 116 1.24 -0.94 -7.71
C SER A 116 0.51 -1.88 -8.68
N ASN A 117 1.11 -2.15 -9.84
CA ASN A 117 0.55 -3.08 -10.81
C ASN A 117 0.51 -4.51 -10.24
N PHE A 118 1.59 -4.97 -9.62
CA PHE A 118 1.64 -6.27 -8.97
C PHE A 118 0.55 -6.46 -7.91
N THR A 119 0.28 -5.42 -7.11
CA THR A 119 -0.84 -5.44 -6.15
C THR A 119 -2.18 -5.66 -6.86
N LYS A 120 -2.39 -4.97 -7.98
CA LYS A 120 -3.61 -5.10 -8.78
C LYS A 120 -3.73 -6.48 -9.43
N ASP A 121 -2.62 -7.03 -9.89
CA ASP A 121 -2.55 -8.37 -10.47
C ASP A 121 -2.90 -9.44 -9.42
N LEU A 122 -2.38 -9.34 -8.20
CA LEU A 122 -2.74 -10.25 -7.10
C LEU A 122 -4.23 -10.19 -6.74
N ILE A 123 -4.81 -8.98 -6.72
CA ILE A 123 -6.25 -8.81 -6.47
C ILE A 123 -7.07 -9.53 -7.54
N SER A 124 -6.68 -9.39 -8.80
CA SER A 124 -7.35 -10.03 -9.94
C SER A 124 -7.12 -11.54 -9.99
N GLU A 125 -5.87 -11.98 -9.84
CA GLU A 125 -5.47 -13.39 -9.91
C GLU A 125 -6.19 -14.24 -8.86
N TYR A 126 -6.25 -13.72 -7.63
CA TYR A 126 -6.88 -14.44 -6.51
C TYR A 126 -8.32 -13.99 -6.22
N ASN A 127 -8.89 -13.15 -7.08
CA ASN A 127 -10.26 -12.65 -6.95
C ASN A 127 -10.55 -12.10 -5.54
N ILE A 128 -9.63 -11.29 -4.99
CA ILE A 128 -9.73 -10.76 -3.64
C ILE A 128 -10.73 -9.59 -3.61
N ASP A 129 -11.82 -9.77 -2.89
CA ASP A 129 -12.78 -8.70 -2.60
C ASP A 129 -12.21 -7.77 -1.49
N CYS A 130 -11.56 -6.70 -1.91
CA CYS A 130 -10.91 -5.72 -1.03
C CYS A 130 -11.41 -4.28 -1.24
N ASP A 131 -12.65 -4.10 -1.67
CA ASP A 131 -13.26 -2.79 -1.92
C ASP A 131 -12.41 -1.92 -2.88
N LEU A 132 -11.80 -2.55 -3.91
CA LEU A 132 -10.95 -1.85 -4.89
C LEU A 132 -11.72 -0.68 -5.51
N THR A 133 -11.18 0.54 -5.41
CA THR A 133 -11.82 1.75 -5.92
C THR A 133 -10.82 2.72 -6.54
N GLY A 134 -11.30 3.51 -7.51
CA GLY A 134 -10.48 4.49 -8.22
C GLY A 134 -9.56 3.86 -9.27
N ASN A 135 -8.99 4.72 -10.11
CA ASN A 135 -8.05 4.34 -11.17
C ASN A 135 -6.89 5.35 -11.32
N CYS A 136 -6.89 6.40 -10.51
CA CYS A 136 -5.85 7.42 -10.44
C CYS A 136 -5.77 7.98 -9.02
N ASN A 137 -4.69 8.69 -8.73
CA ASN A 137 -4.57 9.54 -7.54
C ASN A 137 -4.70 10.99 -7.93
N TYR A 138 -5.23 11.81 -7.03
CA TYR A 138 -5.29 13.25 -7.17
C TYR A 138 -4.41 13.92 -6.12
N GLU A 139 -3.59 14.86 -6.55
CA GLU A 139 -2.92 15.80 -5.67
C GLU A 139 -3.59 17.15 -5.79
N VAL A 140 -4.22 17.60 -4.70
CA VAL A 140 -5.01 18.82 -4.66
C VAL A 140 -4.18 19.95 -4.07
N ALA A 141 -4.20 21.11 -4.71
CA ALA A 141 -3.51 22.30 -4.24
C ALA A 141 -4.32 23.04 -3.15
N PRO A 142 -3.84 23.08 -1.91
CA PRO A 142 -4.51 23.81 -0.82
C PRO A 142 -4.24 25.32 -0.84
N HIS A 143 -3.39 25.80 -1.76
CA HIS A 143 -3.00 27.20 -1.91
C HIS A 143 -2.68 27.53 -3.37
N PRO A 144 -2.94 28.76 -3.86
CA PRO A 144 -2.68 29.13 -5.26
C PRO A 144 -1.23 28.92 -5.71
N ASP A 145 -0.25 29.25 -4.85
CA ASP A 145 1.16 29.05 -5.18
C ASP A 145 1.53 27.59 -5.30
N TYR A 146 0.87 26.73 -4.49
CA TYR A 146 1.06 25.29 -4.56
C TYR A 146 0.55 24.73 -5.90
N PHE A 147 -0.52 25.29 -6.45
CA PHE A 147 -1.03 24.88 -7.77
C PHE A 147 0.02 25.07 -8.89
N GLN A 148 0.80 26.12 -8.84
CA GLN A 148 1.91 26.29 -9.78
C GLN A 148 3.03 25.26 -9.57
N SER A 149 3.22 24.83 -8.34
CA SER A 149 4.23 23.82 -8.01
C SER A 149 3.81 22.44 -8.51
N ILE A 150 2.56 22.03 -8.29
CA ILE A 150 2.07 20.71 -8.72
C ILE A 150 1.98 20.58 -10.23
N LYS A 151 1.71 21.67 -10.97
CA LYS A 151 1.78 21.66 -12.43
C LYS A 151 3.19 21.33 -12.95
N LYS A 152 4.21 21.89 -12.32
CA LYS A 152 5.62 21.55 -12.65
C LYS A 152 5.95 20.11 -12.30
N GLU A 153 5.40 19.62 -11.20
CA GLU A 153 5.61 18.23 -10.78
C GLU A 153 4.91 17.24 -11.73
N ALA A 154 3.69 17.53 -12.17
CA ALA A 154 2.99 16.77 -13.20
C ALA A 154 3.80 16.67 -14.51
N ASP A 155 4.41 17.76 -14.94
CA ASP A 155 5.30 17.79 -16.10
C ASP A 155 6.55 16.89 -15.91
N VAL A 156 7.13 16.89 -14.71
CA VAL A 156 8.27 16.02 -14.37
C VAL A 156 7.85 14.57 -14.39
N TYR A 157 6.70 14.23 -13.82
CA TYR A 157 6.16 12.85 -13.82
C TYR A 157 6.02 12.34 -15.25
N LYS A 158 5.42 13.14 -16.13
CA LYS A 158 5.24 12.78 -17.53
C LYS A 158 6.57 12.62 -18.27
N LYS A 159 7.49 13.60 -18.15
CA LYS A 159 8.74 13.65 -18.93
C LYS A 159 9.80 12.69 -18.44
N GLU A 160 9.93 12.52 -17.11
CA GLU A 160 11.04 11.76 -16.54
C GLU A 160 10.68 10.31 -16.25
N PHE A 161 9.40 10.04 -15.95
CA PHE A 161 8.96 8.70 -15.54
C PHE A 161 7.92 8.08 -16.48
N GLY A 162 7.44 8.81 -17.48
CA GLY A 162 6.38 8.33 -18.38
C GLY A 162 5.02 8.14 -17.70
N ILE A 163 4.81 8.76 -16.53
CA ILE A 163 3.57 8.67 -15.78
C ILE A 163 2.50 9.52 -16.48
N GLU A 164 1.33 8.93 -16.72
CA GLU A 164 0.17 9.65 -17.24
C GLU A 164 -0.33 10.64 -16.19
N THR A 165 -0.43 11.93 -16.58
CA THR A 165 -0.87 13.01 -15.71
C THR A 165 -1.88 13.90 -16.43
N GLU A 166 -2.84 14.43 -15.69
CA GLU A 166 -3.82 15.40 -16.14
C GLU A 166 -3.95 16.53 -15.11
N ILE A 167 -4.06 17.78 -15.56
CA ILE A 167 -4.11 18.95 -14.70
C ILE A 167 -5.52 19.53 -14.77
N TYR A 168 -6.08 19.86 -13.62
CA TYR A 168 -7.41 20.42 -13.46
C TYR A 168 -7.32 21.79 -12.79
N SER A 169 -7.94 22.79 -13.40
CA SER A 169 -8.21 24.07 -12.72
C SER A 169 -9.16 23.84 -11.52
N GLN A 170 -9.31 24.85 -10.68
CA GLN A 170 -10.26 24.80 -9.58
C GLN A 170 -11.69 24.47 -10.05
N SER A 171 -12.15 25.13 -11.13
CA SER A 171 -13.49 24.89 -11.68
C SER A 171 -13.66 23.47 -12.23
N GLU A 172 -12.68 22.96 -12.98
CA GLU A 172 -12.71 21.60 -13.51
C GLU A 172 -12.69 20.54 -12.39
N PHE A 173 -11.88 20.77 -11.36
CA PHE A 173 -11.82 19.83 -10.24
C PHE A 173 -13.08 19.87 -9.36
N ASN A 174 -13.79 20.98 -9.29
CA ASN A 174 -15.09 21.08 -8.60
C ASN A 174 -16.15 20.14 -9.20
N GLU A 175 -16.06 19.82 -10.49
CA GLU A 175 -17.04 18.95 -11.17
C GLU A 175 -16.79 17.44 -10.90
N ILE A 176 -15.56 17.05 -10.58
CA ILE A 176 -15.18 15.64 -10.47
C ILE A 176 -14.68 15.23 -9.08
N GLY A 177 -14.32 16.20 -8.27
CA GLY A 177 -13.69 15.97 -6.99
C GLY A 177 -14.39 16.69 -5.84
N HIS A 178 -13.58 17.32 -5.03
CA HIS A 178 -14.01 18.00 -3.83
C HIS A 178 -14.18 19.51 -4.10
N THR A 179 -15.27 20.07 -3.64
CA THR A 179 -15.53 21.51 -3.65
C THR A 179 -15.22 22.09 -2.27
N GLY A 180 -14.31 23.07 -2.20
CA GLY A 180 -13.93 23.70 -0.94
C GLY A 180 -13.22 25.02 -1.20
N GLU A 181 -13.23 25.91 -0.19
CA GLU A 181 -12.58 27.22 -0.25
C GLU A 181 -11.05 27.11 -0.37
N GLU A 182 -10.47 26.02 0.12
CA GLU A 182 -9.03 25.73 0.10
C GLU A 182 -8.63 24.77 -1.02
N GLN A 183 -9.39 24.70 -2.12
CA GLN A 183 -9.09 23.90 -3.30
C GLN A 183 -8.80 24.84 -4.47
N PHE A 184 -7.57 24.86 -4.99
CA PHE A 184 -7.09 25.75 -6.05
C PHE A 184 -6.72 25.03 -7.35
N GLY A 185 -7.22 23.81 -7.53
CA GLY A 185 -6.93 22.93 -8.64
C GLY A 185 -6.17 21.68 -8.19
N ALA A 186 -5.99 20.76 -9.12
CA ALA A 186 -5.36 19.47 -8.86
C ALA A 186 -4.58 18.97 -10.08
N PHE A 187 -3.77 17.94 -9.88
CA PHE A 187 -3.40 17.03 -10.97
C PHE A 187 -3.67 15.58 -10.57
N SER A 188 -3.99 14.77 -11.58
CA SER A 188 -4.08 13.32 -11.40
C SER A 188 -2.84 12.64 -11.98
N TYR A 189 -2.57 11.42 -11.48
CA TYR A 189 -1.53 10.55 -12.03
C TYR A 189 -1.93 9.07 -11.93
N LYS A 190 -1.42 8.26 -12.88
CA LYS A 190 -1.65 6.81 -12.97
C LYS A 190 -0.33 6.04 -12.97
N PRO A 191 -0.33 4.79 -12.42
CA PRO A 191 -1.44 4.13 -11.75
C PRO A 191 -1.73 4.71 -10.37
N GLY A 192 -2.93 4.46 -9.89
CA GLY A 192 -3.35 4.82 -8.54
C GLY A 192 -4.74 4.27 -8.25
N PHE A 193 -4.93 3.73 -7.04
CA PHE A 193 -6.20 3.20 -6.57
C PHE A 193 -6.21 3.10 -5.05
N ALA A 194 -7.36 2.81 -4.48
CA ALA A 194 -7.49 2.54 -3.05
C ALA A 194 -8.11 1.16 -2.83
N ILE A 195 -7.75 0.56 -1.70
CA ILE A 195 -8.25 -0.75 -1.26
C ILE A 195 -8.57 -0.72 0.23
N ASN A 196 -9.35 -1.67 0.68
CA ASN A 196 -9.40 -2.03 2.08
C ASN A 196 -8.17 -2.88 2.44
N PRO A 197 -7.20 -2.33 3.19
CA PRO A 197 -5.94 -3.01 3.43
C PRO A 197 -6.08 -4.28 4.26
N LEU A 198 -7.08 -4.35 5.15
CA LEU A 198 -7.35 -5.55 5.93
C LEU A 198 -7.93 -6.66 5.06
N LYS A 199 -8.96 -6.38 4.26
CA LYS A 199 -9.55 -7.36 3.35
C LYS A 199 -8.53 -7.90 2.35
N PHE A 200 -7.68 -7.03 1.81
CA PHE A 200 -6.58 -7.45 0.91
C PHE A 200 -5.60 -8.39 1.61
N LEU A 201 -5.17 -8.04 2.83
CA LEU A 201 -4.26 -8.88 3.61
C LEU A 201 -4.87 -10.25 3.93
N LEU A 202 -6.15 -10.28 4.34
CA LEU A 202 -6.88 -11.52 4.65
C LEU A 202 -7.07 -12.39 3.41
N GLY A 203 -7.33 -11.80 2.25
CA GLY A 203 -7.40 -12.50 0.99
C GLY A 203 -6.08 -13.17 0.62
N LEU A 204 -4.97 -12.45 0.70
CA LEU A 204 -3.64 -13.04 0.48
C LEU A 204 -3.31 -14.16 1.48
N ALA A 205 -3.67 -13.98 2.76
CA ALA A 205 -3.42 -14.97 3.79
C ALA A 205 -4.24 -16.25 3.58
N LYS A 206 -5.47 -16.12 3.09
CA LYS A 206 -6.31 -17.26 2.69
C LYS A 206 -5.64 -18.05 1.56
N GLU A 207 -5.22 -17.37 0.49
CA GLU A 207 -4.54 -18.02 -0.64
C GLU A 207 -3.24 -18.71 -0.23
N ALA A 208 -2.46 -18.06 0.65
CA ALA A 208 -1.23 -18.65 1.17
C ALA A 208 -1.48 -19.91 2.05
N LYS A 209 -2.64 -20.00 2.71
CA LYS A 209 -3.04 -21.18 3.50
C LYS A 209 -3.51 -22.34 2.61
N GLU A 210 -4.12 -22.04 1.48
CA GLU A 210 -4.68 -23.02 0.55
C GLU A 210 -3.65 -23.53 -0.47
N SER A 211 -2.49 -22.90 -0.54
CA SER A 211 -1.40 -23.26 -1.45
C SER A 211 -0.41 -24.23 -0.86
#